data_e5343651c98b11649d1279dd4a3d6718
#
_entry.id   e5343651c98b11649d1279dd4a3d6718
#
_cell.length_a   1.000
_cell.length_b   1.000
_cell.length_c   1.000
_cell.angle_alpha   90.00
_cell.angle_beta   90.00
_cell.angle_gamma   90.00
#
_symmetry.space_group_name_H-M   'P 1'
#
loop_
_entity.id
_entity.type
_entity.pdbx_description
1 polymer ?
#
loop_
_entity_poly.entity_id
_entity_poly.type
_entity_poly.pdbx_seq_one_letter_code
_entity_poly.pdbx_strand_id
1 'polypeptide(L)'
;MDYEALAELLFPDVTTTAQELEERFPQRNLPEGAVVTRMAPSPTGFVHLGNLVQGMISERMAHQSGGVLFLRVEDTDAKREVPGAVEVLINSLKHYNIHFDEGATIDGDFGAYGPYRQRQRAGIYHVFAKKLVSEGKA
;
A
#
# COMPACT_ATOMS: atom_id res chain seq x y z
N MET A 1 27.76 -0.34 -19.91
CA MET A 1 27.46 -1.30 -18.81
C MET A 1 26.24 -2.09 -19.27
N ASP A 2 26.27 -3.40 -19.13
CA ASP A 2 25.12 -4.24 -19.48
C ASP A 2 24.13 -4.23 -18.28
N TYR A 3 23.13 -3.38 -18.37
CA TYR A 3 22.15 -3.20 -17.30
C TYR A 3 21.20 -4.39 -17.16
N GLU A 4 20.94 -5.13 -18.25
CA GLU A 4 20.14 -6.34 -18.19
C GLU A 4 20.87 -7.44 -17.39
N ALA A 5 22.14 -7.68 -17.71
CA ALA A 5 22.96 -8.63 -16.95
C ALA A 5 23.11 -8.22 -15.48
N LEU A 6 23.22 -6.92 -15.20
CA LEU A 6 23.25 -6.40 -13.82
C LEU A 6 21.92 -6.65 -13.08
N ALA A 7 20.79 -6.42 -13.73
CA ALA A 7 19.48 -6.66 -13.14
C ALA A 7 19.27 -8.14 -12.81
N GLU A 8 19.67 -9.06 -13.70
CA GLU A 8 19.62 -10.50 -13.44
C GLU A 8 20.54 -10.92 -12.28
N LEU A 9 21.72 -10.32 -12.17
CA LEU A 9 22.65 -10.58 -11.06
C LEU A 9 22.08 -10.12 -9.71
N LEU A 10 21.46 -8.95 -9.67
CA LEU A 10 20.93 -8.37 -8.43
C LEU A 10 19.59 -9.00 -8.00
N PHE A 11 18.79 -9.46 -8.94
CA PHE A 11 17.46 -10.01 -8.70
C PHE A 11 17.24 -11.36 -9.40
N PRO A 12 18.06 -12.38 -9.08
CA PRO A 12 18.04 -13.67 -9.81
C PRO A 12 16.73 -14.44 -9.64
N ASP A 13 16.05 -14.27 -8.50
CA ASP A 13 14.82 -14.99 -8.17
C ASP A 13 13.53 -14.25 -8.62
N VAL A 14 13.68 -13.06 -9.23
CA VAL A 14 12.55 -12.28 -9.70
C VAL A 14 12.23 -12.65 -11.15
N THR A 15 11.24 -13.53 -11.32
CA THR A 15 10.78 -14.02 -12.63
C THR A 15 9.54 -13.30 -13.14
N THR A 16 8.73 -12.72 -12.24
CA THR A 16 7.56 -11.92 -12.59
C THR A 16 7.99 -10.62 -13.27
N THR A 17 7.27 -10.22 -14.30
CA THR A 17 7.51 -8.98 -15.04
C THR A 17 6.65 -7.83 -14.54
N ALA A 18 7.05 -6.60 -14.85
CA ALA A 18 6.24 -5.42 -14.54
C ALA A 18 4.90 -5.45 -15.30
N GLN A 19 4.89 -5.97 -16.54
CA GLN A 19 3.67 -6.10 -17.33
C GLN A 19 2.66 -7.04 -16.65
N GLU A 20 3.08 -8.20 -16.17
CA GLU A 20 2.21 -9.12 -15.43
C GLU A 20 1.62 -8.49 -14.18
N LEU A 21 2.39 -7.61 -13.49
CA LEU A 21 1.86 -6.85 -12.36
C LEU A 21 0.87 -5.76 -12.78
N GLU A 22 1.10 -5.09 -13.89
CA GLU A 22 0.17 -4.09 -14.44
C GLU A 22 -1.14 -4.74 -14.89
N GLU A 23 -1.09 -5.94 -15.47
CA GLU A 23 -2.27 -6.75 -15.80
C GLU A 23 -3.02 -7.24 -14.55
N ARG A 24 -2.27 -7.63 -13.51
CA ARG A 24 -2.85 -8.02 -12.20
C ARG A 24 -3.49 -6.86 -11.46
N PHE A 25 -2.94 -5.66 -11.60
CA PHE A 25 -3.41 -4.44 -10.93
C PHE A 25 -3.78 -3.37 -11.96
N PRO A 26 -4.84 -3.57 -12.74
CA PRO A 26 -5.23 -2.64 -13.78
C PRO A 26 -5.66 -1.29 -13.17
N GLN A 27 -5.69 -0.26 -14.01
CA GLN A 27 -6.23 1.03 -13.60
C GLN A 27 -7.66 0.88 -13.07
N ARG A 28 -7.96 1.59 -11.97
CA ARG A 28 -9.30 1.64 -11.42
C ARG A 28 -10.27 2.32 -12.40
N ASN A 29 -11.45 1.74 -12.56
CA ASN A 29 -12.51 2.37 -13.31
C ASN A 29 -13.25 3.39 -12.41
N LEU A 30 -12.71 4.59 -12.32
CA LEU A 30 -13.23 5.67 -11.48
C LEU A 30 -13.69 6.85 -12.35
N PRO A 31 -14.59 7.71 -11.84
CA PRO A 31 -14.98 8.95 -12.51
C PRO A 31 -13.78 9.84 -12.83
N GLU A 32 -13.90 10.67 -13.87
CA GLU A 32 -12.89 11.68 -14.17
C GLU A 32 -12.72 12.63 -12.98
N GLY A 33 -11.46 12.89 -12.60
CA GLY A 33 -11.11 13.71 -11.44
C GLY A 33 -11.20 13.00 -10.08
N ALA A 34 -11.59 11.72 -10.06
CA ALA A 34 -11.60 10.94 -8.82
C ALA A 34 -10.19 10.76 -8.24
N VAL A 35 -10.07 10.95 -6.93
CA VAL A 35 -8.80 10.91 -6.22
C VAL A 35 -8.68 9.59 -5.44
N VAL A 36 -7.57 8.90 -5.62
CA VAL A 36 -7.22 7.72 -4.81
C VAL A 36 -6.28 8.16 -3.71
N THR A 37 -6.71 8.02 -2.47
CA THR A 37 -5.91 8.37 -1.29
C THR A 37 -5.53 7.15 -0.48
N ARG A 38 -4.46 7.30 0.29
CA ARG A 38 -3.94 6.22 1.13
C ARG A 38 -3.69 6.72 2.56
N MET A 39 -4.16 5.95 3.52
CA MET A 39 -3.66 6.02 4.86
C MET A 39 -2.61 4.92 5.08
N ALA A 40 -1.42 5.30 5.59
CA ALA A 40 -0.26 4.41 5.66
C ALA A 40 0.38 4.41 7.06
N PRO A 41 -0.35 3.98 8.09
CA PRO A 41 0.17 3.95 9.45
C PRO A 41 1.14 2.79 9.66
N SER A 42 2.17 3.04 10.50
CA SER A 42 2.98 1.97 11.05
C SER A 42 2.33 1.43 12.33
N PRO A 43 2.34 0.11 12.58
CA PRO A 43 1.70 -0.51 13.74
C PRO A 43 2.59 -0.39 14.99
N THR A 44 3.04 0.82 15.33
CA THR A 44 4.07 1.07 16.35
C THR A 44 3.53 1.65 17.65
N GLY A 45 2.21 1.75 17.80
CA GLY A 45 1.62 2.28 19.02
C GLY A 45 0.20 2.76 18.86
N PHE A 46 -0.18 3.70 19.74
CA PHE A 46 -1.53 4.23 19.82
C PHE A 46 -1.83 5.23 18.70
N VAL A 47 -3.11 5.27 18.32
CA VAL A 47 -3.63 6.30 17.43
C VAL A 47 -3.57 7.65 18.14
N HIS A 48 -3.00 8.63 17.48
CA HIS A 48 -2.97 10.01 17.99
C HIS A 48 -3.75 10.94 17.05
N LEU A 49 -3.99 12.17 17.51
CA LEU A 49 -4.78 13.15 16.76
C LEU A 49 -4.31 13.34 15.31
N GLY A 50 -3.01 13.29 15.06
CA GLY A 50 -2.44 13.41 13.71
C GLY A 50 -2.92 12.30 12.76
N ASN A 51 -3.04 11.06 13.25
CA ASN A 51 -3.58 9.95 12.46
C ASN A 51 -5.06 10.18 12.11
N LEU A 52 -5.85 10.69 13.06
CA LEU A 52 -7.26 10.99 12.84
C LEU A 52 -7.44 12.10 11.80
N VAL A 53 -6.69 13.21 11.95
CA VAL A 53 -6.74 14.34 11.00
C VAL A 53 -6.33 13.88 9.60
N GLN A 54 -5.24 13.11 9.48
CA GLN A 54 -4.81 12.56 8.19
C GLN A 54 -5.88 11.64 7.59
N GLY A 55 -6.46 10.76 8.39
CA GLY A 55 -7.52 9.84 7.96
C GLY A 55 -8.75 10.59 7.46
N MET A 56 -9.22 11.60 8.22
CA MET A 56 -10.36 12.43 7.86
C MET A 56 -10.14 13.19 6.56
N ILE A 57 -9.00 13.84 6.40
CA ILE A 57 -8.68 14.58 5.17
C ILE A 57 -8.61 13.64 3.98
N SER A 58 -7.91 12.51 4.12
CA SER A 58 -7.77 11.53 3.04
C SER A 58 -9.11 10.94 2.63
N GLU A 59 -9.96 10.61 3.60
CA GLU A 59 -11.32 10.10 3.36
C GLU A 59 -12.17 11.13 2.61
N ARG A 60 -12.18 12.39 3.07
CA ARG A 60 -12.96 13.45 2.42
C ARG A 60 -12.51 13.71 0.99
N MET A 61 -11.21 13.77 0.74
CA MET A 61 -10.66 13.96 -0.60
C MET A 61 -11.09 12.84 -1.55
N ALA A 62 -10.98 11.59 -1.10
CA ALA A 62 -11.40 10.45 -1.90
C ALA A 62 -12.91 10.44 -2.16
N HIS A 63 -13.72 10.44 -1.11
CA HIS A 63 -15.15 10.24 -1.24
C HIS A 63 -15.88 11.42 -1.89
N GLN A 64 -15.45 12.67 -1.66
CA GLN A 64 -16.04 13.83 -2.34
C GLN A 64 -15.76 13.85 -3.84
N SER A 65 -14.67 13.21 -4.30
CA SER A 65 -14.36 13.10 -5.73
C SER A 65 -14.92 11.83 -6.39
N GLY A 66 -15.60 10.96 -5.64
CA GLY A 66 -16.01 9.65 -6.12
C GLY A 66 -14.85 8.65 -6.27
N GLY A 67 -13.79 8.89 -5.53
CA GLY A 67 -12.58 8.08 -5.53
C GLY A 67 -12.53 7.02 -4.43
N VAL A 68 -11.34 6.60 -4.05
CA VAL A 68 -11.10 5.47 -3.15
C VAL A 68 -10.13 5.84 -2.05
N LEU A 69 -10.46 5.56 -0.79
CA LEU A 69 -9.52 5.56 0.32
C LEU A 69 -9.11 4.13 0.66
N PHE A 70 -7.80 3.85 0.69
CA PHE A 70 -7.33 2.55 1.14
C PHE A 70 -6.37 2.62 2.32
N LEU A 71 -6.42 1.57 3.17
CA LEU A 71 -5.52 1.38 4.30
C LEU A 71 -4.37 0.45 3.91
N ARG A 72 -3.14 0.92 3.98
CA ARG A 72 -1.95 0.07 3.87
C ARG A 72 -1.10 0.16 5.14
N VAL A 73 -1.03 -0.93 5.87
CA VAL A 73 -0.19 -1.02 7.07
C VAL A 73 1.28 -1.06 6.68
N GLU A 74 2.06 -0.12 7.20
CA GLU A 74 3.51 -0.07 6.96
C GLU A 74 4.26 -0.78 8.09
N ASP A 75 4.32 -2.11 7.98
CA ASP A 75 4.85 -3.06 8.96
C ASP A 75 6.32 -3.46 8.72
N THR A 76 7.11 -2.61 8.08
CA THR A 76 8.50 -2.91 7.72
C THR A 76 9.45 -2.93 8.92
N ASP A 77 9.13 -2.23 10.00
CA ASP A 77 9.91 -2.20 11.23
C ASP A 77 9.34 -3.17 12.28
N ALA A 78 9.71 -4.45 12.14
CA ALA A 78 9.25 -5.51 13.04
C ALA A 78 9.66 -5.29 14.51
N LYS A 79 10.74 -4.52 14.79
CA LYS A 79 11.19 -4.26 16.16
C LYS A 79 10.28 -3.31 16.92
N ARG A 80 9.56 -2.44 16.22
CA ARG A 80 8.63 -1.48 16.80
C ARG A 80 7.17 -1.87 16.65
N GLU A 81 6.88 -3.01 16.04
CA GLU A 81 5.53 -3.52 15.90
C GLU A 81 4.95 -3.90 17.27
N VAL A 82 3.80 -3.32 17.61
CA VAL A 82 3.08 -3.58 18.85
C VAL A 82 1.92 -4.54 18.55
N PRO A 83 1.85 -5.70 19.23
CA PRO A 83 0.72 -6.62 19.07
C PRO A 83 -0.62 -5.93 19.30
N GLY A 84 -1.58 -6.13 18.40
CA GLY A 84 -2.90 -5.51 18.47
C GLY A 84 -2.98 -4.06 17.97
N ALA A 85 -1.86 -3.41 17.62
CA ALA A 85 -1.87 -2.01 17.18
C ALA A 85 -2.71 -1.78 15.92
N VAL A 86 -2.71 -2.74 14.98
CA VAL A 86 -3.53 -2.66 13.75
C VAL A 86 -5.01 -2.70 14.10
N GLU A 87 -5.43 -3.56 15.01
CA GLU A 87 -6.82 -3.65 15.46
C GLU A 87 -7.25 -2.37 16.16
N VAL A 88 -6.45 -1.85 17.09
CA VAL A 88 -6.70 -0.58 17.78
C VAL A 88 -6.84 0.56 16.79
N LEU A 89 -5.96 0.62 15.78
CA LEU A 89 -6.01 1.63 14.73
C LEU A 89 -7.32 1.55 13.94
N ILE A 90 -7.67 0.38 13.42
CA ILE A 90 -8.87 0.19 12.61
C ILE A 90 -10.13 0.53 13.40
N ASN A 91 -10.23 0.06 14.64
CA ASN A 91 -11.38 0.33 15.50
C ASN A 91 -11.48 1.81 15.89
N SER A 92 -10.34 2.46 16.14
CA SER A 92 -10.32 3.90 16.44
C SER A 92 -10.79 4.72 15.24
N LEU A 93 -10.30 4.44 14.04
CA LEU A 93 -10.72 5.16 12.83
C LEU A 93 -12.20 4.95 12.54
N LYS A 94 -12.68 3.72 12.67
CA LYS A 94 -14.10 3.39 12.54
C LYS A 94 -14.98 4.14 13.55
N HIS A 95 -14.51 4.32 14.78
CA HIS A 95 -15.23 5.09 15.81
C HIS A 95 -15.45 6.56 15.39
N TYR A 96 -14.52 7.13 14.64
CA TYR A 96 -14.61 8.48 14.07
C TYR A 96 -15.25 8.53 12.67
N ASN A 97 -15.95 7.47 12.26
CA ASN A 97 -16.59 7.35 10.95
C ASN A 97 -15.62 7.51 9.76
N ILE A 98 -14.36 7.12 9.91
CA ILE A 98 -13.42 7.04 8.81
C ILE A 98 -13.51 5.62 8.22
N HIS A 99 -14.00 5.53 6.98
CA HIS A 99 -14.27 4.27 6.29
C HIS A 99 -13.29 4.07 5.15
N PHE A 100 -12.70 2.87 5.10
CA PHE A 100 -11.84 2.46 4.00
C PHE A 100 -12.64 1.65 2.99
N ASP A 101 -12.43 1.94 1.71
CA ASP A 101 -13.03 1.21 0.58
C ASP A 101 -12.25 -0.08 0.29
N GLU A 102 -10.97 -0.11 0.63
CA GLU A 102 -10.04 -1.23 0.47
C GLU A 102 -8.98 -1.16 1.58
N GLY A 103 -8.28 -2.27 1.80
CA GLY A 103 -7.12 -2.22 2.66
C GLY A 103 -6.94 -3.41 3.59
N ALA A 104 -6.00 -3.24 4.52
CA ALA A 104 -5.78 -4.19 5.59
C ALA A 104 -6.97 -4.20 6.55
N THR A 105 -7.38 -5.39 6.97
CA THR A 105 -8.38 -5.63 8.01
C THR A 105 -7.74 -6.31 9.22
N ILE A 106 -8.54 -6.57 10.25
CA ILE A 106 -8.07 -7.32 11.43
C ILE A 106 -7.70 -8.76 11.01
N ASP A 107 -8.52 -9.37 10.17
CA ASP A 107 -8.40 -10.80 9.82
C ASP A 107 -7.74 -11.04 8.45
N GLY A 108 -7.24 -9.98 7.79
CA GLY A 108 -6.62 -10.12 6.46
C GLY A 108 -6.66 -8.85 5.64
N ASP A 109 -7.03 -8.97 4.38
CA ASP A 109 -7.11 -7.88 3.41
C ASP A 109 -8.50 -7.85 2.75
N PHE A 110 -8.94 -6.65 2.35
CA PHE A 110 -10.15 -6.43 1.59
C PHE A 110 -9.86 -5.53 0.38
N GLY A 111 -10.30 -5.93 -0.81
CA GLY A 111 -10.10 -5.19 -2.06
C GLY A 111 -9.19 -5.90 -3.06
N ALA A 112 -9.13 -5.37 -4.29
CA ALA A 112 -8.49 -6.03 -5.43
C ALA A 112 -6.99 -5.70 -5.60
N TYR A 113 -6.47 -4.70 -4.87
CA TYR A 113 -5.10 -4.19 -5.04
C TYR A 113 -4.14 -4.59 -3.91
N GLY A 114 -4.50 -5.65 -3.17
CA GLY A 114 -3.65 -6.23 -2.13
C GLY A 114 -2.36 -6.87 -2.66
N PRO A 115 -1.52 -7.35 -1.74
CA PRO A 115 -1.67 -7.29 -0.28
C PRO A 115 -1.56 -5.85 0.26
N TYR A 116 -2.24 -5.57 1.37
CA TYR A 116 -2.25 -4.23 1.98
C TYR A 116 -1.36 -4.13 3.24
N ARG A 117 -0.48 -5.09 3.44
CA ARG A 117 0.63 -5.01 4.39
C ARG A 117 1.92 -4.84 3.61
N GLN A 118 2.71 -3.83 3.96
CA GLN A 118 3.86 -3.43 3.14
C GLN A 118 4.91 -4.53 3.03
N ARG A 119 5.16 -5.28 4.11
CA ARG A 119 6.10 -6.41 4.11
C ARG A 119 5.73 -7.47 3.07
N GLN A 120 4.45 -7.74 2.88
CA GLN A 120 3.95 -8.72 1.92
C GLN A 120 4.10 -8.26 0.45
N ARG A 121 4.40 -6.97 0.23
CA ARG A 121 4.60 -6.37 -1.10
C ARG A 121 6.05 -6.42 -1.59
N ALA A 122 6.97 -6.98 -0.83
CA ALA A 122 8.40 -7.00 -1.19
C ALA A 122 8.63 -7.55 -2.59
N GLY A 123 7.95 -8.64 -2.98
CA GLY A 123 8.03 -9.20 -4.33
C GLY A 123 7.62 -8.21 -5.43
N ILE A 124 6.57 -7.42 -5.21
CA ILE A 124 6.12 -6.39 -6.15
C ILE A 124 7.21 -5.32 -6.29
N TYR A 125 7.80 -4.87 -5.19
CA TYR A 125 8.86 -3.85 -5.22
C TYR A 125 10.11 -4.34 -5.94
N HIS A 126 10.50 -5.61 -5.75
CA HIS A 126 11.65 -6.20 -6.43
C HIS A 126 11.47 -6.25 -7.94
N VAL A 127 10.26 -6.51 -8.45
CA VAL A 127 9.96 -6.49 -9.89
C VAL A 127 10.25 -5.12 -10.48
N PHE A 128 9.73 -4.05 -9.87
CA PHE A 128 9.97 -2.70 -10.36
C PHE A 128 11.40 -2.22 -10.14
N ALA A 129 12.05 -2.64 -9.05
CA ALA A 129 13.47 -2.37 -8.84
C ALA A 129 14.32 -3.03 -9.94
N LYS A 130 14.08 -4.31 -10.25
CA LYS A 130 14.74 -5.02 -11.35
C LYS A 130 14.55 -4.29 -12.68
N LYS A 131 13.32 -3.87 -12.98
CA LYS A 131 13.00 -3.09 -14.21
C LYS A 131 13.80 -1.79 -14.25
N LEU A 132 13.86 -1.02 -13.17
CA LEU A 132 14.62 0.24 -13.14
C LEU A 132 16.11 0.02 -13.36
N VAL A 133 16.69 -1.02 -12.79
CA VAL A 133 18.10 -1.39 -13.03
C VAL A 133 18.32 -1.80 -14.49
N SER A 134 17.46 -2.63 -15.07
CA SER A 134 17.59 -3.05 -16.47
C SER A 134 17.49 -1.89 -17.47
N GLU A 135 16.76 -0.82 -17.10
CA GLU A 135 16.64 0.41 -17.89
C GLU A 135 17.77 1.44 -17.60
N GLY A 136 18.69 1.13 -16.70
CA GLY A 136 19.77 2.03 -16.31
C GLY A 136 19.32 3.28 -15.53
N LYS A 137 18.14 3.19 -14.85
CA LYS A 137 17.54 4.27 -14.07
C LYS A 137 17.79 4.15 -12.57
N ALA A 138 18.37 3.07 -12.13
CA ALA A 138 18.76 2.79 -10.76
C ALA A 138 20.08 1.96 -10.74
#